data_4ad969e29e6caa6aa10b83d1d47fc82f
#
_entry.id   4ad969e29e6caa6aa10b83d1d47fc82f
#
_cell.length_a   1.000
_cell.length_b   1.000
_cell.length_c   1.000
_cell.angle_alpha   90.00
_cell.angle_beta   90.00
_cell.angle_gamma   90.00
#
_symmetry.space_group_name_H-M   'P 1'
#
loop_
_entity.id
_entity.type
_entity.pdbx_description
1 polymer ?
#
loop_
_entity_poly.entity_id
_entity_poly.type
_entity_poly.pdbx_seq_one_letter_code
_entity_poly.pdbx_strand_id
1 'polypeptide(L)'
;MRFNSIGLDIEQAKILAKDLNGLLANFQLYYQNLRGIHWNIKGKRFFDLHVKFEELYNDANIKVDEIAERVLTLGETPMHTFEDYMNQAVIPIGKNISNDEKAKL
;
A
#
# COMPACT_ATOMS: atom_id res chain seq x y z
N MET A 1 -20.16 8.70 -25.30
CA MET A 1 -19.51 8.69 -23.98
C MET A 1 -20.49 8.14 -22.95
N ARG A 2 -20.05 7.18 -22.16
CA ARG A 2 -20.90 6.59 -21.11
C ARG A 2 -20.42 7.06 -19.73
N PHE A 3 -21.38 7.23 -18.84
CA PHE A 3 -21.11 7.67 -17.45
C PHE A 3 -21.52 6.58 -16.47
N ASN A 4 -20.85 6.53 -15.32
CA ASN A 4 -21.25 5.65 -14.22
C ASN A 4 -22.37 6.32 -13.39
N SER A 5 -22.82 5.67 -12.30
CA SER A 5 -23.96 6.12 -11.49
C SER A 5 -23.76 7.49 -10.84
N ILE A 6 -22.54 7.99 -10.73
CA ILE A 6 -22.23 9.31 -10.16
C ILE A 6 -21.84 10.33 -11.23
N GLY A 7 -22.09 10.03 -12.51
CA GLY A 7 -21.87 10.97 -13.61
C GLY A 7 -20.44 11.04 -14.15
N LEU A 8 -19.56 10.11 -13.76
CA LEU A 8 -18.19 10.05 -14.30
C LEU A 8 -18.17 9.31 -15.63
N ASP A 9 -17.28 9.73 -16.53
CA ASP A 9 -17.00 9.01 -17.77
C ASP A 9 -16.45 7.62 -17.43
N ILE A 10 -17.15 6.57 -17.85
CA ILE A 10 -16.81 5.18 -17.50
C ILE A 10 -15.40 4.80 -17.99
N GLU A 11 -15.04 5.19 -19.21
CA GLU A 11 -13.71 4.82 -19.73
C GLU A 11 -12.58 5.50 -18.99
N GLN A 12 -12.72 6.78 -18.67
CA GLN A 12 -11.72 7.51 -17.89
C GLN A 12 -11.68 6.98 -16.45
N ALA A 13 -12.83 6.64 -15.87
CA ALA A 13 -12.90 6.07 -14.53
C ALA A 13 -12.17 4.73 -14.47
N LYS A 14 -12.28 3.88 -15.48
CA LYS A 14 -11.56 2.61 -15.55
C LYS A 14 -10.05 2.79 -15.61
N ILE A 15 -9.58 3.76 -16.39
CA ILE A 15 -8.14 4.06 -16.49
C ILE A 15 -7.61 4.54 -15.15
N LEU A 16 -8.30 5.47 -14.52
CA LEU A 16 -7.90 5.99 -13.21
C LEU A 16 -7.93 4.89 -12.14
N ALA A 17 -8.97 4.05 -12.16
CA ALA A 17 -9.08 2.94 -11.20
C ALA A 17 -7.94 1.93 -11.37
N LYS A 18 -7.50 1.68 -12.60
CA LYS A 18 -6.35 0.81 -12.86
C LYS A 18 -5.08 1.38 -12.23
N ASP A 19 -4.86 2.68 -12.39
CA ASP A 19 -3.70 3.36 -11.81
C ASP A 19 -3.76 3.34 -10.28
N LEU A 20 -4.95 3.59 -9.71
CA LEU A 20 -5.15 3.55 -8.26
C LEU A 20 -4.97 2.13 -7.70
N ASN A 21 -5.40 1.11 -8.42
CA ASN A 21 -5.17 -0.28 -8.02
C ASN A 21 -3.68 -0.64 -8.02
N GLY A 22 -2.91 -0.13 -8.99
CA GLY A 22 -1.46 -0.28 -8.97
C GLY A 22 -0.83 0.38 -7.74
N LEU A 23 -1.28 1.58 -7.42
CA LEU A 23 -0.84 2.29 -6.22
C LEU A 23 -1.24 1.54 -4.95
N LEU A 24 -2.46 1.00 -4.91
CA LEU A 24 -2.95 0.19 -3.80
C LEU A 24 -2.04 -1.02 -3.56
N ALA A 25 -1.68 -1.74 -4.61
CA ALA A 25 -0.78 -2.89 -4.52
C ALA A 25 0.57 -2.49 -3.92
N ASN A 26 1.14 -1.37 -4.37
CA ASN A 26 2.40 -0.86 -3.83
C ASN A 26 2.29 -0.47 -2.36
N PHE A 27 1.20 0.19 -1.96
CA PHE A 27 0.99 0.56 -0.56
C PHE A 27 0.77 -0.65 0.34
N GLN A 28 0.14 -1.71 -0.16
CA GLN A 28 -0.01 -2.95 0.60
C GLN A 28 1.35 -3.61 0.88
N LEU A 29 2.24 -3.65 -0.11
CA LEU A 29 3.59 -4.17 0.10
C LEU A 29 4.41 -3.26 1.01
N TYR A 30 4.32 -1.96 0.83
CA TYR A 30 4.99 -0.99 1.69
C TYR A 30 4.53 -1.16 3.15
N TYR A 31 3.23 -1.25 3.37
CA TYR A 31 2.64 -1.50 4.68
C TYR A 31 3.20 -2.77 5.31
N GLN A 32 3.23 -3.88 4.58
CA GLN A 32 3.74 -5.15 5.11
C GLN A 32 5.24 -5.09 5.36
N ASN A 33 6.00 -4.43 4.49
CA ASN A 33 7.44 -4.23 4.69
C ASN A 33 7.70 -3.45 5.99
N LEU A 34 6.95 -2.39 6.24
CA LEU A 34 7.07 -1.60 7.46
C LEU A 34 6.76 -2.43 8.70
N ARG A 35 5.71 -3.25 8.66
CA ARG A 35 5.36 -4.14 9.76
C ARG A 35 6.46 -5.16 10.03
N GLY A 36 7.01 -5.74 8.97
CA GLY A 36 8.11 -6.70 9.08
C GLY A 36 9.34 -6.09 9.72
N ILE A 37 9.68 -4.86 9.36
CA ILE A 37 10.79 -4.12 9.97
C ILE A 37 10.47 -3.82 11.44
N HIS A 38 9.27 -3.34 11.73
CA HIS A 38 8.82 -3.04 13.09
C HIS A 38 8.97 -4.27 14.01
N TRP A 39 8.58 -5.44 13.51
CA TRP A 39 8.65 -6.67 14.30
C TRP A 39 10.07 -7.19 14.48
N ASN A 40 10.93 -7.01 13.49
CA ASN A 40 12.22 -7.71 13.40
C ASN A 40 13.44 -6.83 13.64
N ILE A 41 13.26 -5.53 13.79
CA ILE A 41 14.40 -4.61 14.00
C ILE A 41 15.14 -4.97 15.28
N LYS A 42 16.47 -4.87 15.25
CA LYS A 42 17.36 -5.15 16.37
C LYS A 42 18.41 -4.07 16.46
N GLY A 43 19.07 -3.99 17.59
CA GLY A 43 20.21 -3.09 17.78
C GLY A 43 19.94 -1.99 18.79
N LYS A 44 20.85 -1.03 18.86
CA LYS A 44 20.87 0.02 19.87
C LYS A 44 19.66 0.95 19.78
N ARG A 45 19.10 1.09 18.58
CA ARG A 45 17.97 1.99 18.32
C ARG A 45 16.64 1.24 18.24
N PHE A 46 16.56 0.05 18.82
CA PHE A 46 15.35 -0.77 18.74
C PHE A 46 14.08 -0.01 19.13
N PHE A 47 14.05 0.63 20.30
CA PHE A 47 12.82 1.28 20.77
C PHE A 47 12.40 2.44 19.86
N ASP A 48 13.34 3.29 19.46
CA ASP A 48 13.05 4.43 18.60
C ASP A 48 12.53 4.00 17.24
N LEU A 49 13.18 3.02 16.63
CA LEU A 49 12.81 2.54 15.30
C LEU A 49 11.53 1.70 15.33
N HIS A 50 11.36 0.88 16.37
CA HIS A 50 10.14 0.08 16.55
C HIS A 50 8.91 0.99 16.57
N VAL A 51 8.94 2.06 17.36
CA VAL A 51 7.85 3.04 17.46
C VAL A 51 7.68 3.80 16.14
N LYS A 52 8.78 4.21 15.52
CA LYS A 52 8.74 4.97 14.27
C LYS A 52 8.11 4.16 13.13
N PHE A 53 8.49 2.89 13.01
CA PHE A 53 7.91 2.02 11.98
C PHE A 53 6.44 1.71 12.26
N GLU A 54 6.02 1.67 13.52
CA GLU A 54 4.61 1.55 13.88
C GLU A 54 3.81 2.76 13.40
N GLU A 55 4.32 3.96 13.62
CA GLU A 55 3.69 5.19 13.12
C GLU A 55 3.56 5.15 11.59
N LEU A 56 4.62 4.71 10.90
CA LEU A 56 4.62 4.64 9.45
C LEU A 56 3.62 3.61 8.91
N TYR A 57 3.55 2.42 9.51
CA TYR A 57 2.61 1.43 8.99
C TYR A 57 1.15 1.78 9.32
N ASN A 58 0.91 2.45 10.44
CA ASN A 58 -0.43 2.94 10.75
C ASN A 58 -0.89 3.98 9.72
N ASP A 59 0.00 4.89 9.32
CA ASP A 59 -0.27 5.88 8.28
C ASP A 59 -0.50 5.20 6.92
N ALA A 60 0.35 4.23 6.58
CA ALA A 60 0.19 3.47 5.33
C ALA A 60 -1.14 2.73 5.29
N ASN A 61 -1.59 2.17 6.41
CA ASN A 61 -2.88 1.48 6.49
C ASN A 61 -4.05 2.41 6.21
N ILE A 62 -3.99 3.65 6.72
CA ILE A 62 -5.00 4.67 6.44
C ILE A 62 -5.04 4.96 4.94
N LYS A 63 -3.88 5.11 4.32
CA LYS A 63 -3.78 5.40 2.89
C LYS A 63 -4.27 4.24 2.02
N VAL A 64 -3.99 3.01 2.42
CA VAL A 64 -4.52 1.82 1.75
C VAL A 64 -6.05 1.88 1.68
N ASP A 65 -6.68 2.18 2.80
CA ASP A 65 -8.14 2.26 2.88
C ASP A 65 -8.69 3.40 2.01
N GLU A 66 -8.05 4.57 2.08
CA GLU A 66 -8.44 5.72 1.25
C GLU A 66 -8.35 5.42 -0.25
N ILE A 67 -7.29 4.76 -0.67
CA ILE A 67 -7.10 4.40 -2.09
C ILE A 67 -8.17 3.40 -2.54
N ALA A 68 -8.43 2.37 -1.72
CA ALA A 68 -9.45 1.38 -2.02
C ALA A 68 -10.84 2.03 -2.15
N GLU A 69 -11.17 2.94 -1.24
CA GLU A 69 -12.45 3.65 -1.29
C GLU A 69 -12.57 4.57 -2.51
N ARG A 70 -11.47 5.17 -2.96
CA ARG A 70 -11.45 5.94 -4.21
C ARG A 70 -11.77 5.08 -5.42
N VAL A 71 -11.23 3.85 -5.47
CA VAL A 71 -11.54 2.90 -6.54
C VAL A 71 -13.05 2.59 -6.53
N LEU A 72 -13.62 2.36 -5.35
CA LEU A 72 -15.07 2.14 -5.21
C LEU A 72 -15.87 3.34 -5.71
N THR A 73 -15.46 4.56 -5.38
CA THR A 73 -16.11 5.78 -5.82
C THR A 73 -16.13 5.89 -7.34
N LEU A 74 -15.12 5.37 -8.03
CA LEU A 74 -15.08 5.35 -9.48
C LEU A 74 -15.94 4.24 -10.11
N GLY A 75 -16.63 3.44 -9.29
CA GLY A 75 -17.49 2.36 -9.76
C GLY A 75 -16.72 1.10 -10.12
N GLU A 76 -15.48 0.97 -9.67
CA GLU A 76 -14.63 -0.18 -9.97
C GLU A 76 -14.31 -0.96 -8.69
N THR A 77 -13.69 -2.12 -8.86
CA THR A 77 -13.36 -3.02 -7.75
C THR A 77 -11.91 -2.83 -7.30
N PRO A 78 -11.66 -2.48 -6.04
CA PRO A 78 -10.29 -2.43 -5.55
C PRO A 78 -9.68 -3.83 -5.47
N MET A 79 -8.40 -3.95 -5.81
CA MET A 79 -7.66 -5.19 -5.62
C MET A 79 -7.72 -5.60 -4.16
N HIS A 80 -7.94 -6.89 -3.90
CA HIS A 80 -8.14 -7.38 -2.53
C HIS A 80 -7.52 -8.75 -2.26
N THR A 81 -6.63 -9.22 -3.14
CA THR A 81 -5.91 -10.48 -2.93
C THR A 81 -4.41 -10.24 -2.92
N PHE A 82 -3.69 -11.02 -2.13
CA PHE A 82 -2.23 -10.94 -2.10
C PHE A 82 -1.62 -11.28 -3.45
N GLU A 83 -2.23 -12.22 -4.18
CA GLU A 83 -1.76 -12.55 -5.53
C GLU A 83 -1.78 -11.32 -6.43
N ASP A 84 -2.87 -10.56 -6.44
CA ASP A 84 -2.97 -9.34 -7.23
C ASP A 84 -1.94 -8.30 -6.80
N TYR A 85 -1.74 -8.12 -5.50
CA TYR A 85 -0.75 -7.18 -4.99
C TYR A 85 0.65 -7.55 -5.45
N MET A 86 1.00 -8.83 -5.36
CA MET A 86 2.34 -9.31 -5.76
C MET A 86 2.57 -9.17 -7.26
N ASN A 87 1.53 -9.36 -8.07
CA ASN A 87 1.63 -9.25 -9.53
C ASN A 87 1.72 -7.79 -9.99
N GLN A 88 1.08 -6.87 -9.28
CA GLN A 88 0.96 -5.47 -9.72
C GLN A 88 1.96 -4.53 -9.05
N ALA A 89 2.44 -4.86 -7.86
CA ALA A 89 3.38 -3.99 -7.16
C ALA A 89 4.75 -3.99 -7.82
N VAL A 90 5.41 -2.83 -7.80
CA VAL A 90 6.76 -2.68 -8.34
C VAL A 90 7.80 -2.48 -7.26
N ILE A 91 7.39 -2.20 -6.01
CA ILE A 91 8.35 -2.07 -4.91
C ILE A 91 8.85 -3.44 -4.48
N PRO A 92 10.10 -3.55 -4.00
CA PRO A 92 10.65 -4.83 -3.57
C PRO A 92 10.05 -5.29 -2.25
N ILE A 93 10.11 -6.61 -2.02
CA ILE A 93 9.72 -7.22 -0.75
C ILE A 93 10.84 -7.00 0.25
N GLY A 94 10.50 -6.45 1.43
CA GLY A 94 11.45 -6.23 2.53
C GLY A 94 11.71 -7.52 3.29
N LYS A 95 12.61 -8.34 2.79
CA LYS A 95 12.91 -9.64 3.37
C LYS A 95 14.17 -9.57 4.23
N ASN A 96 14.09 -10.14 5.44
CA ASN A 96 15.22 -10.26 6.36
C ASN A 96 15.83 -8.91 6.78
N ILE A 97 15.03 -7.87 6.87
CA ILE A 97 15.45 -6.57 7.37
C ILE A 97 15.32 -6.58 8.88
N SER A 98 16.48 -6.59 9.58
CA SER A 98 16.51 -6.75 11.03
C SER A 98 17.45 -5.76 11.75
N ASN A 99 18.07 -4.82 11.02
CA ASN A 99 18.92 -3.82 11.63
C ASN A 99 18.66 -2.44 11.02
N ASP A 100 19.14 -1.40 11.69
CA ASP A 100 18.85 -0.01 11.33
C ASP A 100 19.44 0.39 9.97
N GLU A 101 20.56 -0.18 9.55
CA GLU A 101 21.13 0.10 8.23
C GLU A 101 20.23 -0.43 7.11
N LYS A 102 19.76 -1.67 7.26
CA LYS A 102 18.88 -2.30 6.27
C LYS A 102 17.50 -1.72 6.26
N ALA A 103 17.08 -1.10 7.35
CA ALA A 103 15.75 -0.50 7.48
C ALA A 103 15.62 0.86 6.78
N LYS A 104 16.66 1.37 6.15
CA LYS A 104 16.60 2.62 5.39
C LYS A 104 15.75 2.40 4.14
N LEU A 105 14.65 3.13 4.07
CA LEU A 105 13.67 3.04 2.99
C LEU A 105 13.77 4.22 2.03
#